data_d7dd0ad2a29f2328247cecb6df8e6398
#
_entry.id   d7dd0ad2a29f2328247cecb6df8e6398
#
_cell.length_a   1.000
_cell.length_b   1.000
_cell.length_c   1.000
_cell.angle_alpha   90.00
_cell.angle_beta   90.00
_cell.angle_gamma   90.00
#
_symmetry.space_group_name_H-M   'P 1'
#
loop_
_entity.id
_entity.type
_entity.pdbx_description
1 polymer ?
#
loop_
_entity_poly.entity_id
_entity_poly.type
_entity_poly.pdbx_seq_one_letter_code
_entity_poly.pdbx_strand_id
1 'polypeptide(L)'
;MAIDVLTVSDIEQIQLAAQNERPVRSFIQGLRKASLPAIIEYGCLRWSHPSLKLPDLPDAIGNSPLGLALKEVRSELGLRTNGPDGATWDRIDPRDYGFFVLNDEAHLESTRWKLFETVYNRSSAKAGFSEKVASQLSVALHEMAANASTHALSPIPVLVGFWVCDGLSLFTVADVGIGVYESLRKHPAYAHIDTHAEAIRFALRDGVSSVDPGQRGFGFREVFKAILTCYGRLRFRSGTGCIDMSGADLDADRGTKTFPPHLPGFQVSVCCRCRALKTA
;
A
#
# COMPACT_ATOMS: atom_id res chain seq x y z
N MET A 1 23.42 16.94 -2.69
CA MET A 1 23.00 16.39 -1.39
C MET A 1 22.31 15.07 -1.69
N ALA A 2 22.88 13.96 -1.24
CA ALA A 2 22.22 12.67 -1.37
C ALA A 2 20.91 12.73 -0.57
N ILE A 3 19.81 12.29 -1.16
CA ILE A 3 18.50 12.28 -0.50
C ILE A 3 18.56 11.11 0.50
N ASP A 4 18.65 11.40 1.80
CA ASP A 4 18.72 10.40 2.88
C ASP A 4 17.37 9.70 3.13
N VAL A 5 16.52 9.56 2.10
CA VAL A 5 15.15 9.01 2.23
C VAL A 5 14.99 7.79 1.34
N LEU A 6 14.69 6.65 1.93
CA LEU A 6 14.33 5.43 1.21
C LEU A 6 12.99 5.63 0.48
N THR A 7 12.97 5.38 -0.81
CA THR A 7 11.80 5.47 -1.68
C THR A 7 11.42 4.11 -2.25
N VAL A 8 10.24 4.01 -2.87
CA VAL A 8 9.82 2.78 -3.57
C VAL A 8 10.74 2.44 -4.76
N SER A 9 11.31 3.45 -5.41
CA SER A 9 12.29 3.24 -6.49
C SER A 9 13.58 2.59 -5.97
N ASP A 10 14.00 2.96 -4.76
CA ASP A 10 15.16 2.32 -4.12
C ASP A 10 14.86 0.86 -3.78
N ILE A 11 13.61 0.53 -3.39
CA ILE A 11 13.21 -0.86 -3.13
C ILE A 11 13.33 -1.70 -4.41
N GLU A 12 12.93 -1.16 -5.56
CA GLU A 12 13.08 -1.83 -6.85
C GLU A 12 14.57 -2.08 -7.18
N GLN A 13 15.42 -1.09 -6.95
CA GLN A 13 16.88 -1.22 -7.17
C GLN A 13 17.52 -2.21 -6.19
N ILE A 14 17.11 -2.21 -4.93
CA ILE A 14 17.53 -3.17 -3.91
C ILE A 14 17.16 -4.60 -4.34
N GLN A 15 15.93 -4.80 -4.82
CA GLN A 15 15.47 -6.10 -5.31
C GLN A 15 16.31 -6.57 -6.50
N LEU A 16 16.52 -5.71 -7.49
CA LEU A 16 17.37 -6.02 -8.65
C LEU A 16 18.80 -6.34 -8.27
N ALA A 17 19.37 -5.57 -7.35
CA ALA A 17 20.74 -5.82 -6.86
C ALA A 17 20.83 -7.17 -6.16
N ALA A 18 19.89 -7.48 -5.28
CA ALA A 18 19.85 -8.74 -4.55
C ALA A 18 19.68 -9.97 -5.48
N GLN A 19 18.80 -9.86 -6.49
CA GLN A 19 18.59 -10.91 -7.49
C GLN A 19 19.83 -11.17 -8.36
N ASN A 20 20.66 -10.14 -8.56
CA ASN A 20 21.92 -10.23 -9.30
C ASN A 20 23.16 -10.42 -8.38
N GLU A 21 22.95 -10.84 -7.14
CA GLU A 21 24.00 -11.08 -6.14
C GLU A 21 24.92 -9.87 -5.87
N ARG A 22 24.42 -8.65 -6.13
CA ARG A 22 25.16 -7.41 -5.90
C ARG A 22 25.01 -6.95 -4.44
N PRO A 23 26.00 -6.23 -3.89
CA PRO A 23 25.92 -5.71 -2.53
C PRO A 23 24.73 -4.78 -2.31
N VAL A 24 23.78 -5.20 -1.49
CA VAL A 24 22.57 -4.40 -1.17
C VAL A 24 22.84 -3.32 -0.13
N ARG A 25 23.80 -3.54 0.77
CA ARG A 25 24.11 -2.60 1.87
C ARG A 25 24.39 -1.18 1.40
N SER A 26 25.02 -1.01 0.24
CA SER A 26 25.32 0.30 -0.32
C SER A 26 24.09 1.15 -0.62
N PHE A 27 22.93 0.53 -0.90
CA PHE A 27 21.68 1.24 -1.17
C PHE A 27 20.97 1.75 0.09
N ILE A 28 21.23 1.14 1.24
CA ILE A 28 20.56 1.47 2.49
C ILE A 28 21.47 2.12 3.52
N GLN A 29 22.79 1.98 3.34
CA GLN A 29 23.77 2.56 4.26
C GLN A 29 23.71 4.09 4.22
N GLY A 30 23.54 4.72 5.39
CA GLY A 30 23.45 6.17 5.51
C GLY A 30 22.03 6.75 5.37
N LEU A 31 21.04 5.95 4.99
CA LEU A 31 19.64 6.39 4.98
C LEU A 31 19.16 6.70 6.41
N ARG A 32 18.47 7.83 6.57
CA ARG A 32 17.93 8.27 7.86
C ARG A 32 16.42 8.31 7.91
N LYS A 33 15.77 8.33 6.76
CA LYS A 33 14.30 8.43 6.62
C LYS A 33 13.83 7.42 5.59
N ALA A 34 12.55 7.08 5.63
CA ALA A 34 11.90 6.28 4.62
C ALA A 34 10.47 6.77 4.42
N SER A 35 9.96 6.66 3.20
CA SER A 35 8.55 6.86 2.94
C SER A 35 7.74 5.65 3.44
N LEU A 36 6.50 5.87 3.86
CA LEU A 36 5.60 4.80 4.29
C LEU A 36 5.46 3.68 3.23
N PRO A 37 5.23 3.98 1.93
CA PRO A 37 5.19 2.95 0.91
C PRO A 37 6.47 2.12 0.82
N ALA A 38 7.64 2.76 0.92
CA ALA A 38 8.91 2.06 0.83
C ALA A 38 9.14 1.11 2.01
N ILE A 39 8.78 1.51 3.24
CA ILE A 39 8.88 0.64 4.42
C ILE A 39 7.99 -0.59 4.25
N ILE A 40 6.75 -0.40 3.79
CA ILE A 40 5.79 -1.49 3.58
C ILE A 40 6.26 -2.41 2.43
N GLU A 41 6.64 -1.87 1.27
CA GLU A 41 7.17 -2.67 0.15
C GLU A 41 8.44 -3.43 0.54
N TYR A 42 9.32 -2.83 1.35
CA TYR A 42 10.51 -3.52 1.86
C TYR A 42 10.14 -4.71 2.75
N GLY A 43 9.14 -4.55 3.61
CA GLY A 43 8.60 -5.65 4.41
C GLY A 43 8.04 -6.77 3.54
N CYS A 44 7.19 -6.44 2.57
CA CYS A 44 6.63 -7.39 1.60
C CYS A 44 7.74 -8.14 0.84
N LEU A 45 8.76 -7.41 0.38
CA LEU A 45 9.90 -8.01 -0.33
C LEU A 45 10.67 -8.99 0.55
N ARG A 46 10.96 -8.64 1.80
CA ARG A 46 11.66 -9.53 2.74
C ARG A 46 10.88 -10.79 3.07
N TRP A 47 9.56 -10.69 3.19
CA TRP A 47 8.71 -11.83 3.53
C TRP A 47 8.47 -12.75 2.34
N SER A 48 8.27 -12.18 1.17
CA SER A 48 8.01 -12.97 -0.05
C SER A 48 9.29 -13.58 -0.66
N HIS A 49 10.46 -13.00 -0.37
CA HIS A 49 11.73 -13.45 -0.94
C HIS A 49 12.82 -13.64 0.15
N PRO A 50 12.62 -14.58 1.09
CA PRO A 50 13.58 -14.81 2.18
C PRO A 50 14.98 -15.22 1.67
N SER A 51 15.05 -15.85 0.51
CA SER A 51 16.32 -16.25 -0.15
C SER A 51 17.22 -15.07 -0.51
N LEU A 52 16.65 -13.87 -0.72
CA LEU A 52 17.43 -12.66 -1.04
C LEU A 52 18.26 -12.15 0.16
N LYS A 53 18.02 -12.65 1.37
CA LYS A 53 18.76 -12.29 2.60
C LYS A 53 18.93 -10.79 2.79
N LEU A 54 17.87 -10.02 2.52
CA LEU A 54 17.90 -8.57 2.60
C LEU A 54 18.28 -8.11 4.03
N PRO A 55 19.16 -7.12 4.19
CA PRO A 55 19.58 -6.63 5.49
C PRO A 55 18.43 -5.94 6.24
N ASP A 56 18.61 -5.76 7.54
CA ASP A 56 17.69 -4.89 8.30
C ASP A 56 17.85 -3.43 7.85
N LEU A 57 16.74 -2.68 7.96
CA LEU A 57 16.80 -1.24 7.72
C LEU A 57 17.73 -0.57 8.75
N PRO A 58 18.45 0.50 8.37
CA PRO A 58 19.30 1.25 9.30
C PRO A 58 18.53 1.67 10.56
N ASP A 59 19.20 1.77 11.69
CA ASP A 59 18.58 2.07 12.99
C ASP A 59 17.76 3.36 12.98
N ALA A 60 18.20 4.37 12.24
CA ALA A 60 17.45 5.62 12.08
C ALA A 60 16.06 5.41 11.47
N ILE A 61 15.90 4.42 10.58
CA ILE A 61 14.62 4.04 9.97
C ILE A 61 13.95 2.95 10.80
N GLY A 62 14.70 1.91 11.16
CA GLY A 62 14.21 0.75 11.89
C GLY A 62 13.68 1.07 13.30
N ASN A 63 14.15 2.14 13.92
CA ASN A 63 13.68 2.64 15.21
C ASN A 63 12.66 3.79 15.07
N SER A 64 12.29 4.18 13.83
CA SER A 64 11.14 5.05 13.63
C SER A 64 9.85 4.36 14.04
N PRO A 65 8.77 5.09 14.35
CA PRO A 65 7.49 4.48 14.71
C PRO A 65 7.01 3.43 13.70
N LEU A 66 7.14 3.70 12.41
CA LEU A 66 6.77 2.76 11.35
C LEU A 66 7.75 1.58 11.25
N GLY A 67 9.05 1.82 11.42
CA GLY A 67 10.05 0.75 11.41
C GLY A 67 9.90 -0.19 12.59
N LEU A 68 9.59 0.34 13.79
CA LEU A 68 9.27 -0.47 14.98
C LEU A 68 8.00 -1.28 14.76
N ALA A 69 6.95 -0.66 14.19
CA ALA A 69 5.72 -1.35 13.84
C ALA A 69 6.00 -2.54 12.91
N LEU A 70 6.82 -2.37 11.88
CA LEU A 70 7.19 -3.44 10.96
C LEU A 70 8.02 -4.55 11.64
N LYS A 71 8.91 -4.20 12.57
CA LYS A 71 9.66 -5.18 13.37
C LYS A 71 8.75 -6.00 14.28
N GLU A 72 7.80 -5.35 14.95
CA GLU A 72 6.82 -6.00 15.82
C GLU A 72 5.92 -6.96 15.03
N VAL A 73 5.40 -6.53 13.88
CA VAL A 73 4.64 -7.38 12.96
C VAL A 73 5.45 -8.63 12.57
N ARG A 74 6.72 -8.47 12.24
CA ARG A 74 7.58 -9.59 11.88
C ARG A 74 7.76 -10.58 13.03
N SER A 75 7.95 -10.09 14.25
CA SER A 75 8.07 -10.96 15.43
C SER A 75 6.77 -11.70 15.72
N GLU A 76 5.64 -11.02 15.61
CA GLU A 76 4.30 -11.59 15.75
C GLU A 76 3.98 -12.64 14.67
N LEU A 77 4.31 -12.39 13.42
CA LEU A 77 4.14 -13.35 12.32
C LEU A 77 4.98 -14.61 12.51
N GLY A 78 6.19 -14.48 13.09
CA GLY A 78 7.04 -15.62 13.45
C GLY A 78 6.47 -16.47 14.60
N LEU A 79 5.68 -15.89 15.48
CA LEU A 79 5.04 -16.56 16.62
C LEU A 79 3.68 -17.18 16.28
N ARG A 80 3.02 -16.72 15.22
CA ARG A 80 1.61 -17.05 14.91
C ARG A 80 1.37 -18.30 14.09
N THR A 81 2.36 -19.07 13.78
CA THR A 81 2.11 -20.38 13.17
C THR A 81 1.30 -21.33 14.09
N ASN A 82 1.02 -20.94 15.36
CA ASN A 82 0.36 -21.82 16.34
C ASN A 82 -0.62 -21.15 17.34
N GLY A 83 -1.14 -19.94 17.12
CA GLY A 83 -2.02 -19.26 18.08
C GLY A 83 -3.50 -19.24 17.66
N PRO A 84 -4.45 -19.62 18.56
CA PRO A 84 -5.87 -19.69 18.24
C PRO A 84 -6.62 -18.35 18.19
N ASP A 85 -6.02 -17.26 18.64
CA ASP A 85 -6.69 -15.97 18.67
C ASP A 85 -6.09 -15.01 17.67
N GLY A 86 -6.83 -14.74 16.59
CA GLY A 86 -6.52 -13.76 15.56
C GLY A 86 -6.41 -12.32 16.11
N ALA A 87 -5.51 -12.11 17.06
CA ALA A 87 -5.25 -10.78 17.59
C ALA A 87 -4.72 -9.89 16.47
N THR A 88 -5.50 -8.92 16.11
CA THR A 88 -5.14 -7.85 15.19
C THR A 88 -4.03 -7.03 15.85
N TRP A 89 -2.92 -6.86 15.16
CA TRP A 89 -1.92 -5.92 15.60
C TRP A 89 -2.21 -4.56 14.99
N ASP A 90 -2.25 -3.53 15.81
CA ASP A 90 -2.39 -2.16 15.37
C ASP A 90 -1.47 -1.23 16.17
N ARG A 91 -1.03 -0.18 15.55
CA ARG A 91 -0.39 0.97 16.18
C ARG A 91 -1.00 2.24 15.62
N ILE A 92 -1.73 2.94 16.46
CA ILE A 92 -2.37 4.20 16.11
C ILE A 92 -1.76 5.29 16.99
N ASP A 93 -1.10 6.26 16.35
CA ASP A 93 -0.73 7.50 17.02
C ASP A 93 -1.80 8.55 16.69
N PRO A 94 -2.51 9.10 17.70
CA PRO A 94 -3.53 10.10 17.46
C PRO A 94 -2.99 11.41 16.87
N ARG A 95 -1.66 11.53 16.77
CA ARG A 95 -1.01 12.70 16.22
C ARG A 95 -0.82 12.68 14.74
N ASP A 96 -0.90 11.52 13.99
CA ASP A 96 -0.91 11.59 12.53
C ASP A 96 -0.47 10.34 11.78
N TYR A 97 -0.29 9.19 12.39
CA TYR A 97 0.00 7.97 11.67
C TYR A 97 -0.67 6.72 12.30
N GLY A 98 -0.89 5.72 11.47
CA GLY A 98 -1.36 4.42 11.91
C GLY A 98 -0.77 3.30 11.08
N PHE A 99 -0.66 2.15 11.69
CA PHE A 99 -0.30 0.91 11.06
C PHE A 99 -1.22 -0.20 11.56
N PHE A 100 -1.77 -0.99 10.65
CA PHE A 100 -2.72 -2.04 10.95
C PHE A 100 -2.40 -3.30 10.16
N VAL A 101 -2.62 -4.47 10.79
CA VAL A 101 -2.42 -5.78 10.19
C VAL A 101 -3.76 -6.49 10.11
N LEU A 102 -4.24 -6.75 8.92
CA LEU A 102 -5.48 -7.47 8.65
C LEU A 102 -5.17 -8.94 8.37
N ASN A 103 -5.59 -9.83 9.26
CA ASN A 103 -5.43 -11.27 9.05
C ASN A 103 -6.51 -11.84 8.12
N ASP A 104 -7.71 -11.26 8.16
CA ASP A 104 -8.86 -11.67 7.35
C ASP A 104 -9.88 -10.53 7.20
N GLU A 105 -10.91 -10.75 6.40
CA GLU A 105 -11.97 -9.78 6.13
C GLU A 105 -12.80 -9.43 7.39
N ALA A 106 -12.95 -10.36 8.33
CA ALA A 106 -13.73 -10.13 9.57
C ALA A 106 -13.13 -9.01 10.44
N HIS A 107 -11.82 -8.77 10.32
CA HIS A 107 -11.16 -7.68 11.04
C HIS A 107 -11.61 -6.29 10.59
N LEU A 108 -12.16 -6.13 9.37
CA LEU A 108 -12.71 -4.86 8.89
C LEU A 108 -13.97 -4.43 9.66
N GLU A 109 -14.65 -5.37 10.31
CA GLU A 109 -15.79 -5.09 11.19
C GLU A 109 -15.39 -4.82 12.65
N SER A 110 -14.13 -5.03 12.99
CA SER A 110 -13.65 -4.86 14.37
C SER A 110 -13.71 -3.41 14.84
N THR A 111 -13.90 -3.22 16.14
CA THR A 111 -13.84 -1.89 16.78
C THR A 111 -12.47 -1.22 16.56
N ARG A 112 -11.41 -2.01 16.50
CA ARG A 112 -10.04 -1.51 16.30
C ARG A 112 -9.85 -0.98 14.88
N TRP A 113 -10.38 -1.65 13.86
CA TRP A 113 -10.36 -1.15 12.49
C TRP A 113 -11.16 0.15 12.36
N LYS A 114 -12.38 0.19 12.92
CA LYS A 114 -13.22 1.39 12.93
C LYS A 114 -12.54 2.58 13.63
N LEU A 115 -11.78 2.31 14.70
CA LEU A 115 -10.94 3.33 15.34
C LEU A 115 -9.82 3.80 14.41
N PHE A 116 -9.12 2.88 13.73
CA PHE A 116 -8.07 3.19 12.78
C PHE A 116 -8.56 4.11 11.66
N GLU A 117 -9.68 3.79 11.04
CA GLU A 117 -10.33 4.63 10.02
C GLU A 117 -10.76 6.00 10.57
N THR A 118 -11.32 6.01 11.78
CA THR A 118 -11.74 7.26 12.45
C THR A 118 -10.56 8.17 12.68
N VAL A 119 -9.43 7.63 13.13
CA VAL A 119 -8.22 8.43 13.36
C VAL A 119 -7.69 8.95 12.02
N TYR A 120 -7.62 8.11 10.99
CA TYR A 120 -7.19 8.55 9.65
C TYR A 120 -8.06 9.68 9.10
N ASN A 121 -9.39 9.55 9.19
CA ASN A 121 -10.35 10.57 8.76
C ASN A 121 -10.11 11.91 9.50
N ARG A 122 -10.07 11.86 10.84
CA ARG A 122 -9.87 13.06 11.69
C ARG A 122 -8.52 13.72 11.44
N SER A 123 -7.45 12.92 11.28
CA SER A 123 -6.12 13.45 10.98
C SER A 123 -6.11 14.14 9.61
N SER A 124 -6.76 13.57 8.60
CA SER A 124 -6.89 14.19 7.29
C SER A 124 -7.68 15.51 7.35
N ALA A 125 -8.79 15.55 8.09
CA ALA A 125 -9.54 16.78 8.29
C ALA A 125 -8.70 17.86 9.02
N LYS A 126 -7.95 17.50 10.07
CA LYS A 126 -7.03 18.40 10.76
C LYS A 126 -5.91 18.92 9.88
N ALA A 127 -5.43 18.13 8.92
CA ALA A 127 -4.43 18.53 7.95
C ALA A 127 -4.96 19.50 6.87
N GLY A 128 -6.23 19.89 6.95
CA GLY A 128 -6.85 20.90 6.08
C GLY A 128 -7.67 20.33 4.92
N PHE A 129 -7.88 19.03 4.84
CA PHE A 129 -8.82 18.46 3.88
C PHE A 129 -10.27 18.73 4.35
N SER A 130 -11.18 19.01 3.40
CA SER A 130 -12.61 19.10 3.75
C SER A 130 -13.12 17.76 4.29
N GLU A 131 -14.13 17.80 5.15
CA GLU A 131 -14.75 16.57 5.70
C GLU A 131 -15.16 15.58 4.60
N LYS A 132 -15.69 16.10 3.49
CA LYS A 132 -16.03 15.28 2.32
C LYS A 132 -14.81 14.54 1.76
N VAL A 133 -13.69 15.22 1.57
CA VAL A 133 -12.46 14.62 1.03
C VAL A 133 -11.87 13.64 2.04
N ALA A 134 -11.80 14.00 3.32
CA ALA A 134 -11.31 13.11 4.38
C ALA A 134 -12.14 11.81 4.45
N SER A 135 -13.47 11.91 4.33
CA SER A 135 -14.35 10.74 4.27
C SER A 135 -14.10 9.89 3.01
N GLN A 136 -13.94 10.51 1.85
CA GLN A 136 -13.62 9.80 0.60
C GLN A 136 -12.28 9.07 0.69
N LEU A 137 -11.27 9.67 1.31
CA LEU A 137 -9.96 9.02 1.55
C LEU A 137 -10.09 7.82 2.48
N SER A 138 -10.91 7.92 3.54
CA SER A 138 -11.16 6.79 4.45
C SER A 138 -11.91 5.65 3.77
N VAL A 139 -12.92 5.95 2.96
CA VAL A 139 -13.62 4.94 2.14
C VAL A 139 -12.66 4.28 1.17
N ALA A 140 -11.79 5.06 0.51
CA ALA A 140 -10.79 4.53 -0.40
C ALA A 140 -9.81 3.57 0.29
N LEU A 141 -9.35 3.92 1.49
CA LEU A 141 -8.49 3.06 2.31
C LEU A 141 -9.21 1.76 2.67
N HIS A 142 -10.46 1.84 3.14
CA HIS A 142 -11.28 0.67 3.47
C HIS A 142 -11.44 -0.28 2.28
N GLU A 143 -11.84 0.25 1.13
CA GLU A 143 -12.05 -0.55 -0.07
C GLU A 143 -10.76 -1.25 -0.54
N MET A 144 -9.61 -0.56 -0.46
CA MET A 144 -8.33 -1.20 -0.80
C MET A 144 -7.97 -2.30 0.18
N ALA A 145 -8.21 -2.10 1.47
CA ALA A 145 -7.99 -3.10 2.52
C ALA A 145 -8.93 -4.31 2.36
N ALA A 146 -10.20 -4.07 2.03
CA ALA A 146 -11.19 -5.11 1.75
C ALA A 146 -10.81 -5.93 0.51
N ASN A 147 -10.42 -5.27 -0.58
CA ASN A 147 -9.94 -5.96 -1.78
C ASN A 147 -8.72 -6.84 -1.50
N ALA A 148 -7.78 -6.34 -0.69
CA ALA A 148 -6.61 -7.12 -0.29
C ALA A 148 -7.00 -8.35 0.54
N SER A 149 -7.82 -8.18 1.58
CA SER A 149 -8.20 -9.27 2.48
C SER A 149 -9.05 -10.34 1.80
N THR A 150 -9.90 -9.96 0.83
CA THR A 150 -10.80 -10.88 0.13
C THR A 150 -10.11 -11.65 -1.00
N HIS A 151 -9.22 -10.99 -1.74
CA HIS A 151 -8.71 -11.52 -3.02
C HIS A 151 -7.26 -11.97 -3.01
N ALA A 152 -6.47 -11.56 -2.00
CA ALA A 152 -5.03 -11.81 -2.01
C ALA A 152 -4.66 -13.28 -1.92
N LEU A 153 -5.41 -14.11 -1.19
CA LEU A 153 -4.97 -15.46 -0.81
C LEU A 153 -3.53 -15.44 -0.29
N SER A 154 -3.23 -14.42 0.51
CA SER A 154 -1.87 -14.14 0.97
C SER A 154 -1.45 -15.08 2.10
N PRO A 155 -0.21 -15.60 2.09
CA PRO A 155 0.32 -16.39 3.20
C PRO A 155 0.63 -15.53 4.43
N ILE A 156 0.62 -14.22 4.31
CA ILE A 156 0.81 -13.26 5.40
C ILE A 156 -0.37 -12.28 5.45
N PRO A 157 -0.60 -11.64 6.61
CA PRO A 157 -1.62 -10.61 6.74
C PRO A 157 -1.43 -9.44 5.76
N VAL A 158 -2.54 -8.76 5.46
CA VAL A 158 -2.52 -7.50 4.72
C VAL A 158 -1.97 -6.39 5.62
N LEU A 159 -1.07 -5.60 5.07
CA LEU A 159 -0.48 -4.45 5.74
C LEU A 159 -1.17 -3.17 5.30
N VAL A 160 -1.64 -2.41 6.27
CA VAL A 160 -2.26 -1.11 6.02
C VAL A 160 -1.55 -0.04 6.84
N GLY A 161 -1.20 1.08 6.23
CA GLY A 161 -0.60 2.20 6.92
C GLY A 161 -1.11 3.53 6.41
N PHE A 162 -1.16 4.53 7.30
CA PHE A 162 -1.36 5.91 6.90
C PHE A 162 -0.38 6.85 7.59
N TRP A 163 -0.14 7.97 6.96
CA TRP A 163 0.59 9.11 7.50
C TRP A 163 -0.06 10.40 7.03
N VAL A 164 -0.34 11.27 7.98
CA VAL A 164 -0.95 12.57 7.73
C VAL A 164 -0.12 13.67 8.38
N CYS A 165 0.24 14.70 7.65
CA CYS A 165 0.94 15.88 8.17
C CYS A 165 0.70 17.09 7.24
N ASP A 166 0.72 18.31 7.78
CA ASP A 166 0.77 19.59 7.09
C ASP A 166 0.22 19.62 5.65
N GLY A 167 -1.05 19.41 5.48
CA GLY A 167 -1.70 19.41 4.16
C GLY A 167 -1.43 18.19 3.28
N LEU A 168 -0.84 17.13 3.83
CA LEU A 168 -0.59 15.87 3.14
C LEU A 168 -1.31 14.72 3.84
N SER A 169 -2.01 13.90 3.07
CA SER A 169 -2.60 12.64 3.52
C SER A 169 -2.10 11.52 2.61
N LEU A 170 -1.52 10.50 3.22
CA LEU A 170 -0.95 9.34 2.56
C LEU A 170 -1.49 8.07 3.22
N PHE A 171 -1.92 7.11 2.41
CA PHE A 171 -2.11 5.75 2.88
C PHE A 171 -1.49 4.72 1.92
N THR A 172 -1.21 3.55 2.45
CA THR A 172 -0.70 2.41 1.69
C THR A 172 -1.38 1.13 2.17
N VAL A 173 -1.77 0.28 1.23
CA VAL A 173 -2.27 -1.07 1.47
C VAL A 173 -1.41 -2.03 0.66
N ALA A 174 -0.99 -3.13 1.28
CA ALA A 174 -0.14 -4.12 0.63
C ALA A 174 -0.42 -5.54 1.11
N ASP A 175 -0.36 -6.49 0.19
CA ASP A 175 -0.33 -7.93 0.44
C ASP A 175 0.80 -8.60 -0.38
N VAL A 176 1.08 -9.86 -0.10
CA VAL A 176 2.01 -10.71 -0.87
C VAL A 176 1.33 -11.96 -1.43
N GLY A 177 0.05 -11.86 -1.73
CA GLY A 177 -0.75 -12.93 -2.29
C GLY A 177 -0.57 -13.13 -3.79
N ILE A 178 -1.64 -13.58 -4.44
CA ILE A 178 -1.61 -13.93 -5.87
C ILE A 178 -1.52 -12.73 -6.81
N GLY A 179 -1.86 -11.53 -6.33
CA GLY A 179 -1.87 -10.30 -7.11
C GLY A 179 -3.04 -10.20 -8.09
N VAL A 180 -3.12 -9.03 -8.75
CA VAL A 180 -4.26 -8.66 -9.60
C VAL A 180 -4.35 -9.53 -10.85
N TYR A 181 -3.22 -9.84 -11.48
CA TYR A 181 -3.17 -10.65 -12.69
C TYR A 181 -3.78 -12.02 -12.51
N GLU A 182 -3.31 -12.77 -11.51
CA GLU A 182 -3.82 -14.11 -11.23
C GLU A 182 -5.26 -14.08 -10.68
N SER A 183 -5.61 -13.02 -9.93
CA SER A 183 -6.96 -12.85 -9.42
C SER A 183 -7.98 -12.66 -10.54
N LEU A 184 -7.72 -11.77 -11.50
CA LEU A 184 -8.62 -11.50 -12.62
C LEU A 184 -8.75 -12.70 -13.56
N ARG A 185 -7.65 -13.37 -13.89
CA ARG A 185 -7.66 -14.51 -14.83
C ARG A 185 -8.46 -15.71 -14.37
N LYS A 186 -8.81 -15.80 -13.09
CA LYS A 186 -9.76 -16.81 -12.59
C LYS A 186 -11.14 -16.68 -13.24
N HIS A 187 -11.50 -15.48 -13.70
CA HIS A 187 -12.75 -15.26 -14.37
C HIS A 187 -12.59 -15.33 -15.90
N PRO A 188 -13.38 -16.14 -16.62
CA PRO A 188 -13.22 -16.35 -18.07
C PRO A 188 -13.24 -15.07 -18.91
N ALA A 189 -14.00 -14.05 -18.50
CA ALA A 189 -14.06 -12.77 -19.18
C ALA A 189 -12.71 -12.04 -19.27
N TYR A 190 -11.78 -12.34 -18.35
CA TYR A 190 -10.46 -11.69 -18.27
C TYR A 190 -9.30 -12.63 -18.63
N ALA A 191 -9.60 -13.83 -19.16
CA ALA A 191 -8.59 -14.81 -19.56
C ALA A 191 -7.64 -14.30 -20.67
N HIS A 192 -8.07 -13.27 -21.41
CA HIS A 192 -7.30 -12.62 -22.48
C HIS A 192 -6.22 -11.65 -21.98
N ILE A 193 -6.18 -11.35 -20.68
CA ILE A 193 -5.15 -10.47 -20.10
C ILE A 193 -3.81 -11.21 -20.13
N ASP A 194 -2.77 -10.60 -20.71
CA ASP A 194 -1.48 -11.24 -20.92
C ASP A 194 -0.38 -10.71 -19.99
N THR A 195 -0.55 -9.54 -19.41
CA THR A 195 0.49 -8.90 -18.59
C THR A 195 -0.03 -8.35 -17.27
N HIS A 196 0.85 -8.30 -16.24
CA HIS A 196 0.53 -7.70 -14.96
C HIS A 196 0.14 -6.20 -15.08
N ALA A 197 0.80 -5.45 -15.95
CA ALA A 197 0.47 -4.04 -16.18
C ALA A 197 -0.91 -3.87 -16.81
N GLU A 198 -1.28 -4.76 -17.72
CA GLU A 198 -2.62 -4.79 -18.31
C GLU A 198 -3.68 -5.16 -17.26
N ALA A 199 -3.41 -6.15 -16.42
CA ALA A 199 -4.30 -6.54 -15.33
C ALA A 199 -4.58 -5.37 -14.38
N ILE A 200 -3.55 -4.60 -13.98
CA ILE A 200 -3.71 -3.40 -13.17
C ILE A 200 -4.60 -2.39 -13.89
N ARG A 201 -4.36 -2.13 -15.18
CA ARG A 201 -5.17 -1.21 -15.98
C ARG A 201 -6.63 -1.63 -16.03
N PHE A 202 -6.90 -2.92 -16.19
CA PHE A 202 -8.25 -3.46 -16.15
C PHE A 202 -8.89 -3.27 -14.77
N ALA A 203 -8.18 -3.60 -13.69
CA ALA A 203 -8.68 -3.44 -12.32
C ALA A 203 -9.03 -1.99 -11.97
N LEU A 204 -8.33 -1.02 -12.59
CA LEU A 204 -8.57 0.41 -12.38
C LEU A 204 -9.79 0.94 -13.16
N ARG A 205 -10.39 0.16 -14.06
CA ARG A 205 -11.62 0.53 -14.79
C ARG A 205 -12.85 0.25 -13.92
N ASP A 206 -13.88 1.08 -14.12
CA ASP A 206 -15.15 0.90 -13.43
C ASP A 206 -15.80 -0.45 -13.76
N GLY A 207 -16.36 -1.11 -12.75
CA GLY A 207 -17.14 -2.33 -12.91
C GLY A 207 -16.34 -3.61 -13.12
N VAL A 208 -15.01 -3.56 -13.03
CA VAL A 208 -14.16 -4.77 -13.13
C VAL A 208 -14.07 -5.46 -11.77
N SER A 209 -14.45 -6.72 -11.73
CA SER A 209 -14.39 -7.58 -10.54
C SER A 209 -14.02 -9.01 -10.95
N SER A 210 -13.18 -9.65 -10.14
CA SER A 210 -12.83 -11.08 -10.31
C SER A 210 -13.92 -12.04 -9.84
N VAL A 211 -14.91 -11.54 -9.06
CA VAL A 211 -15.98 -12.37 -8.49
C VAL A 211 -17.23 -12.32 -9.36
N ASP A 212 -17.68 -11.13 -9.75
CA ASP A 212 -18.89 -10.98 -10.57
C ASP A 212 -18.82 -9.65 -11.35
N PRO A 213 -18.59 -9.70 -12.67
CA PRO A 213 -18.48 -8.51 -13.48
C PRO A 213 -19.78 -7.69 -13.42
N GLY A 214 -19.68 -6.44 -12.97
CA GLY A 214 -20.81 -5.52 -12.89
C GLY A 214 -21.51 -5.43 -11.52
N GLN A 215 -21.29 -6.36 -10.59
CA GLN A 215 -21.89 -6.28 -9.24
C GLN A 215 -20.97 -5.66 -8.18
N ARG A 216 -19.65 -5.80 -8.35
CA ARG A 216 -18.63 -5.17 -7.51
C ARG A 216 -17.61 -4.49 -8.43
N GLY A 217 -16.74 -3.66 -7.92
CA GLY A 217 -15.73 -2.93 -8.70
C GLY A 217 -15.82 -1.43 -8.51
N PHE A 218 -16.53 -1.00 -7.45
CA PHE A 218 -16.65 0.43 -7.13
C PHE A 218 -15.51 0.95 -6.26
N GLY A 219 -14.69 0.06 -5.67
CA GLY A 219 -13.64 0.44 -4.74
C GLY A 219 -12.62 1.40 -5.32
N PHE A 220 -12.11 1.12 -6.51
CA PHE A 220 -11.18 2.03 -7.19
C PHE A 220 -11.83 3.35 -7.60
N ARG A 221 -13.14 3.38 -7.87
CA ARG A 221 -13.86 4.60 -8.22
C ARG A 221 -13.82 5.63 -7.08
N GLU A 222 -14.00 5.19 -5.84
CA GLU A 222 -13.94 6.11 -4.69
C GLU A 222 -12.51 6.61 -4.45
N VAL A 223 -11.50 5.75 -4.67
CA VAL A 223 -10.09 6.16 -4.67
C VAL A 223 -9.86 7.26 -5.71
N PHE A 224 -10.31 7.07 -6.94
CA PHE A 224 -10.15 8.06 -8.01
C PHE A 224 -10.86 9.37 -7.70
N LYS A 225 -12.08 9.34 -7.16
CA LYS A 225 -12.80 10.56 -6.75
C LYS A 225 -12.01 11.35 -5.71
N ALA A 226 -11.47 10.67 -4.69
CA ALA A 226 -10.66 11.31 -3.66
C ALA A 226 -9.39 11.95 -4.27
N ILE A 227 -8.68 11.21 -5.12
CA ILE A 227 -7.44 11.68 -5.76
C ILE A 227 -7.70 12.87 -6.70
N LEU A 228 -8.76 12.80 -7.53
CA LEU A 228 -9.15 13.89 -8.43
C LEU A 228 -9.45 15.19 -7.67
N THR A 229 -10.07 15.07 -6.51
CA THR A 229 -10.48 16.24 -5.72
C THR A 229 -9.29 16.95 -5.06
N CYS A 230 -8.19 16.23 -4.82
CA CYS A 230 -7.06 16.72 -4.02
C CYS A 230 -5.69 16.69 -4.72
N TYR A 231 -5.64 16.71 -6.06
CA TYR A 231 -4.36 16.64 -6.82
C TYR A 231 -3.43 15.53 -6.30
N GLY A 232 -4.01 14.37 -6.13
CA GLY A 232 -3.32 13.24 -5.55
C GLY A 232 -2.41 12.51 -6.53
N ARG A 233 -1.68 11.57 -5.98
CA ARG A 233 -0.89 10.59 -6.72
C ARG A 233 -1.32 9.20 -6.27
N LEU A 234 -1.53 8.31 -7.24
CA LEU A 234 -1.73 6.88 -7.02
C LEU A 234 -0.53 6.14 -7.60
N ARG A 235 0.07 5.26 -6.82
CA ARG A 235 0.98 4.23 -7.30
C ARG A 235 0.33 2.87 -7.04
N PHE A 236 0.23 2.05 -8.08
CA PHE A 236 -0.28 0.70 -8.00
C PHE A 236 0.73 -0.28 -8.61
N ARG A 237 1.26 -1.19 -7.80
CA ARG A 237 2.18 -2.24 -8.20
C ARG A 237 1.54 -3.60 -7.94
N SER A 238 1.68 -4.55 -8.89
CA SER A 238 1.31 -5.95 -8.71
C SER A 238 2.14 -6.82 -9.67
N GLY A 239 2.81 -7.83 -9.12
CA GLY A 239 3.72 -8.67 -9.89
C GLY A 239 4.85 -7.87 -10.53
N THR A 240 4.98 -7.94 -11.85
CA THR A 240 5.93 -7.16 -12.65
C THR A 240 5.34 -5.88 -13.23
N GLY A 241 4.10 -5.53 -12.90
CA GLY A 241 3.44 -4.31 -13.36
C GLY A 241 3.41 -3.23 -12.30
N CYS A 242 3.57 -1.98 -12.73
CA CYS A 242 3.36 -0.81 -11.89
C CYS A 242 2.77 0.33 -12.73
N ILE A 243 1.78 1.02 -12.19
CA ILE A 243 1.19 2.22 -12.77
C ILE A 243 1.26 3.34 -11.75
N ASP A 244 1.86 4.45 -12.15
CA ASP A 244 1.88 5.71 -11.42
C ASP A 244 0.97 6.72 -12.12
N MET A 245 0.01 7.28 -11.40
CA MET A 245 -0.90 8.32 -11.90
C MET A 245 -0.86 9.54 -10.99
N SER A 246 -0.94 10.73 -11.56
CA SER A 246 -0.93 11.97 -10.80
C SER A 246 -1.75 13.07 -11.46
N GLY A 247 -2.30 13.99 -10.65
CA GLY A 247 -2.98 15.19 -11.12
C GLY A 247 -4.41 14.98 -11.59
N ALA A 248 -4.86 15.85 -12.49
CA ALA A 248 -6.22 15.83 -13.04
C ALA A 248 -6.47 14.71 -14.07
N ASP A 249 -5.44 13.97 -14.44
CA ASP A 249 -5.45 12.99 -15.53
C ASP A 249 -5.35 11.57 -14.95
N LEU A 250 -6.42 11.13 -14.31
CA LEU A 250 -6.55 9.78 -13.74
C LEU A 250 -7.09 8.79 -14.79
N ASP A 251 -6.59 8.88 -15.99
CA ASP A 251 -6.80 7.84 -16.98
C ASP A 251 -5.71 6.76 -16.80
N ALA A 252 -6.14 5.55 -16.46
CA ALA A 252 -5.23 4.41 -16.31
C ALA A 252 -4.42 4.13 -17.59
N ASP A 253 -4.91 4.59 -18.74
CA ASP A 253 -4.20 4.46 -20.01
C ASP A 253 -3.07 5.50 -20.16
N ARG A 254 -3.14 6.63 -19.42
CA ARG A 254 -2.14 7.72 -19.45
C ARG A 254 -1.13 7.66 -18.30
N GLY A 255 -1.38 6.82 -17.28
CA GLY A 255 -0.44 6.61 -16.19
C GLY A 255 0.93 6.13 -16.70
N THR A 256 1.98 6.56 -16.00
CA THR A 256 3.36 6.07 -16.29
C THR A 256 3.42 4.59 -15.93
N LYS A 257 3.71 3.75 -16.92
CA LYS A 257 3.88 2.30 -16.75
C LYS A 257 5.35 2.00 -16.53
N THR A 258 5.65 1.24 -15.49
CA THR A 258 6.98 0.68 -15.23
C THR A 258 6.88 -0.83 -15.06
N PHE A 259 8.00 -1.52 -15.25
CA PHE A 259 8.09 -2.97 -15.13
C PHE A 259 9.13 -3.33 -14.08
N PRO A 260 8.80 -3.15 -12.79
CA PRO A 260 9.71 -3.49 -11.70
C PRO A 260 9.94 -5.00 -11.64
N PRO A 261 10.96 -5.46 -10.90
CA PRO A 261 11.13 -6.87 -10.59
C PRO A 261 9.88 -7.43 -9.94
N HIS A 262 9.58 -8.71 -10.16
CA HIS A 262 8.38 -9.34 -9.64
C HIS A 262 8.29 -9.25 -8.10
N LEU A 263 7.20 -8.65 -7.59
CA LEU A 263 6.82 -8.67 -6.19
C LEU A 263 5.40 -9.25 -6.11
N PRO A 264 5.18 -10.38 -5.41
CA PRO A 264 3.86 -10.99 -5.32
C PRO A 264 2.85 -10.08 -4.61
N GLY A 265 1.57 -10.34 -4.84
CA GLY A 265 0.48 -9.56 -4.29
C GLY A 265 0.26 -8.23 -4.99
N PHE A 266 -0.30 -7.26 -4.25
CA PHE A 266 -0.38 -5.89 -4.72
C PHE A 266 0.05 -4.89 -3.65
N GLN A 267 0.55 -3.74 -4.08
CA GLN A 267 0.89 -2.60 -3.23
C GLN A 267 0.26 -1.35 -3.85
N VAL A 268 -0.64 -0.73 -3.11
CA VAL A 268 -1.30 0.52 -3.51
C VAL A 268 -0.94 1.61 -2.54
N SER A 269 -0.53 2.76 -3.07
CA SER A 269 -0.25 3.95 -2.28
C SER A 269 -0.98 5.15 -2.87
N VAL A 270 -1.70 5.87 -2.03
CA VAL A 270 -2.44 7.08 -2.38
C VAL A 270 -1.87 8.23 -1.56
N CYS A 271 -1.44 9.29 -2.23
CA CYS A 271 -0.90 10.49 -1.61
C CYS A 271 -1.69 11.70 -2.11
N CYS A 272 -2.34 12.42 -1.23
CA CYS A 272 -3.12 13.61 -1.52
C CYS A 272 -2.53 14.85 -0.85
N ARG A 273 -2.66 16.01 -1.52
CA ARG A 273 -2.26 17.31 -0.98
C ARG A 273 -3.47 18.23 -0.88
N CYS A 274 -3.62 18.86 0.26
CA CYS A 274 -4.63 19.90 0.43
C CYS A 274 -4.22 21.18 -0.32
N ARG A 275 -5.17 21.80 -1.04
CA ARG A 275 -4.95 23.07 -1.73
C ARG A 275 -4.85 24.28 -0.79
N ALA A 276 -5.22 24.16 0.47
CA ALA A 276 -5.59 25.28 1.34
C ALA A 276 -4.45 25.95 2.09
N LEU A 277 -3.19 25.72 1.78
CA LEU A 277 -2.10 26.52 2.38
C LEU A 277 -1.41 27.41 1.33
N LYS A 278 -2.17 28.28 0.64
CA LYS A 278 -1.63 29.60 0.30
C LYS A 278 -1.82 30.46 1.57
N THR A 279 -0.85 30.41 2.44
CA THR A 279 -0.70 31.41 3.49
C THR A 279 -0.60 32.78 2.84
N ALA A 280 -1.49 33.67 3.29
CA ALA A 280 -1.38 35.10 3.11
C ALA A 280 -0.06 35.64 3.71
#